data_b6bab9892973e4dc234ae4a974bb97dc
#
_entry.id   b6bab9892973e4dc234ae4a974bb97dc
#
_cell.length_a   1.000
_cell.length_b   1.000
_cell.length_c   1.000
_cell.angle_alpha   90.00
_cell.angle_beta   90.00
_cell.angle_gamma   90.00
#
_symmetry.space_group_name_H-M   'P 1'
#
loop_
_entity.id
_entity.type
_entity.pdbx_description
1 polymer ?
#
loop_
_entity_poly.entity_id
_entity_poly.type
_entity_poly.pdbx_seq_one_letter_code
_entity_poly.pdbx_strand_id
1 'polypeptide(L)'
;MKKIILLFVFLVFYAPNALFAKADKLSNIPPASLEFINLEPQECNIACLFELLKKGRVFSFISRFGQNISNTQLLNAYYAILSGVELNSAEAIFTPINANTKIAVLIPKQSIKSYSFIVTNAILAYTASSDKAVAIKFFITKDESTLDETILALQSEGFKYVIAPITDAALPIISAQKYEKIFFYIPTLHASLAKEYNDNIVFGGIDYESQISALLEYANNKIASFGDGSRLSQLLNEQVKNFAPNAYIDVIDNKSVDLKSHLDNNKALQNASIFLNTTLLRASLLASQFRVYDLEPHAVLCTQICYDLVLFNLLRSADRAKMLVASSFGDIDDEIVAKAKILGIDLKFDRVAYPTIFGLDYIITQFLFNGTNARFNEIINNGQVAYRTHIYK
;
A
#
# COMPACT_ATOMS: atom_id res chain seq x y z
N MET A 1 27.69 -27.49 -66.04
CA MET A 1 26.33 -27.62 -65.45
C MET A 1 26.24 -28.65 -64.30
N LYS A 2 26.88 -29.82 -64.32
CA LYS A 2 26.80 -30.80 -63.22
C LYS A 2 27.36 -30.33 -61.86
N LYS A 3 28.40 -29.44 -61.83
CA LYS A 3 29.00 -28.94 -60.58
C LYS A 3 28.12 -27.86 -59.89
N ILE A 4 27.31 -27.11 -60.60
CA ILE A 4 26.42 -26.08 -60.05
C ILE A 4 25.20 -26.74 -59.40
N ILE A 5 24.72 -27.85 -59.93
CA ILE A 5 23.56 -28.59 -59.37
C ILE A 5 23.98 -29.26 -58.04
N LEU A 6 25.24 -29.75 -57.94
CA LEU A 6 25.74 -30.34 -56.68
C LEU A 6 25.87 -29.33 -55.56
N LEU A 7 26.25 -28.07 -55.89
CA LEU A 7 26.31 -26.98 -54.91
C LEU A 7 24.97 -26.56 -54.38
N PHE A 8 23.95 -26.56 -55.26
CA PHE A 8 22.58 -26.20 -54.88
C PHE A 8 21.88 -27.29 -54.01
N VAL A 9 22.19 -28.57 -54.25
CA VAL A 9 21.69 -29.68 -53.44
C VAL A 9 22.35 -29.65 -52.04
N PHE A 10 23.64 -29.29 -51.94
CA PHE A 10 24.32 -29.16 -50.64
C PHE A 10 23.77 -27.98 -49.81
N LEU A 11 23.39 -26.84 -50.43
CA LEU A 11 22.81 -25.70 -49.79
C LEU A 11 21.40 -25.98 -49.26
N VAL A 12 20.61 -26.83 -49.93
CA VAL A 12 19.26 -27.20 -49.51
C VAL A 12 19.27 -28.17 -48.32
N PHE A 13 20.29 -29.01 -48.17
CA PHE A 13 20.40 -29.97 -47.06
C PHE A 13 21.06 -29.37 -45.79
N TYR A 14 21.78 -28.26 -45.90
CA TYR A 14 22.39 -27.59 -44.74
C TYR A 14 21.57 -26.44 -44.17
N ALA A 15 20.53 -25.96 -44.86
CA ALA A 15 19.70 -24.86 -44.43
C ALA A 15 18.58 -25.15 -43.38
N PRO A 16 18.10 -26.39 -43.20
CA PRO A 16 17.00 -26.58 -42.24
C PRO A 16 17.39 -26.59 -40.78
N ASN A 17 18.70 -26.72 -40.44
CA ASN A 17 19.10 -26.75 -39.04
C ASN A 17 19.39 -25.35 -38.44
N ALA A 18 19.44 -24.32 -39.26
CA ALA A 18 19.67 -22.94 -38.78
C ALA A 18 18.38 -22.15 -38.50
N LEU A 19 17.21 -22.70 -38.84
CA LEU A 19 15.90 -22.02 -38.67
C LEU A 19 15.11 -22.45 -37.42
N PHE A 20 15.60 -23.46 -36.71
CA PHE A 20 15.13 -23.73 -35.35
C PHE A 20 16.16 -23.22 -34.35
N ALA A 21 16.34 -21.91 -34.28
CA ALA A 21 16.89 -21.30 -33.09
C ALA A 21 16.04 -21.83 -31.92
N LYS A 22 16.62 -22.68 -31.07
CA LYS A 22 16.07 -22.98 -29.77
C LYS A 22 15.71 -21.60 -29.18
N ALA A 23 14.44 -21.32 -29.06
CA ALA A 23 14.03 -20.14 -28.34
C ALA A 23 14.67 -20.29 -26.95
N ASP A 24 15.72 -19.52 -26.70
CA ASP A 24 16.29 -19.43 -25.38
C ASP A 24 15.15 -19.05 -24.45
N LYS A 25 15.01 -19.79 -23.35
CA LYS A 25 14.05 -19.46 -22.34
C LYS A 25 14.32 -18.04 -21.87
N LEU A 26 13.56 -17.07 -22.36
CA LEU A 26 13.67 -15.67 -21.99
C LEU A 26 13.37 -15.44 -20.50
N SER A 27 12.82 -16.44 -19.81
CA SER A 27 12.48 -16.38 -18.40
C SER A 27 12.41 -17.79 -17.81
N ASN A 28 12.83 -17.93 -16.55
CA ASN A 28 12.60 -19.14 -15.74
C ASN A 28 11.16 -19.24 -15.23
N ILE A 29 10.31 -18.28 -15.52
CA ILE A 29 8.90 -18.30 -15.16
C ILE A 29 8.21 -19.34 -16.04
N PRO A 30 7.51 -20.34 -15.46
CA PRO A 30 6.74 -21.30 -16.24
C PRO A 30 5.71 -20.55 -17.10
N PRO A 31 5.42 -21.04 -18.32
CA PRO A 31 4.39 -20.43 -19.15
C PRO A 31 3.07 -20.43 -18.40
N ALA A 32 2.33 -19.31 -18.52
CA ALA A 32 0.99 -19.21 -17.95
C ALA A 32 0.10 -20.35 -18.47
N SER A 33 -0.71 -20.91 -17.60
CA SER A 33 -1.72 -21.90 -18.02
C SER A 33 -2.74 -21.22 -18.94
N LEU A 34 -3.00 -21.84 -20.09
CA LEU A 34 -4.00 -21.35 -21.02
C LEU A 34 -5.37 -21.87 -20.59
N GLU A 35 -6.31 -20.97 -20.34
CA GLU A 35 -7.72 -21.29 -20.17
C GLU A 35 -8.52 -20.82 -21.40
N PHE A 36 -9.25 -21.74 -22.02
CA PHE A 36 -10.16 -21.41 -23.12
C PHE A 36 -11.51 -21.02 -22.54
N ILE A 37 -11.87 -19.74 -22.67
CA ILE A 37 -13.19 -19.23 -22.27
C ILE A 37 -14.13 -19.39 -23.43
N ASN A 38 -15.23 -20.16 -23.26
CA ASN A 38 -16.31 -20.16 -24.21
C ASN A 38 -17.18 -18.92 -23.98
N LEU A 39 -17.13 -17.99 -24.92
CA LEU A 39 -17.89 -16.73 -24.86
C LEU A 39 -19.38 -16.90 -25.28
N GLU A 40 -19.78 -18.06 -25.80
CA GLU A 40 -21.20 -18.32 -26.08
C GLU A 40 -21.95 -18.52 -24.75
N PRO A 41 -23.03 -17.76 -24.49
CA PRO A 41 -23.79 -17.86 -23.27
C PRO A 41 -24.66 -19.13 -23.27
N GLN A 42 -24.09 -20.26 -22.87
CA GLN A 42 -24.86 -21.43 -22.49
C GLN A 42 -25.27 -21.31 -21.03
N GLU A 43 -26.52 -21.57 -20.72
CA GLU A 43 -27.00 -21.64 -19.35
C GLU A 43 -26.21 -22.69 -18.58
N CYS A 44 -25.64 -22.26 -17.43
CA CYS A 44 -24.87 -23.11 -16.55
C CYS A 44 -25.67 -23.31 -15.26
N ASN A 45 -26.24 -24.49 -15.07
CA ASN A 45 -26.95 -24.85 -13.85
C ASN A 45 -25.96 -25.13 -12.70
N ILE A 46 -26.49 -25.38 -11.49
CA ILE A 46 -25.67 -25.65 -10.29
C ILE A 46 -24.65 -26.77 -10.52
N ALA A 47 -25.03 -27.86 -11.18
CA ALA A 47 -24.12 -28.98 -11.45
C ALA A 47 -22.96 -28.57 -12.40
N CYS A 48 -23.28 -27.78 -13.43
CA CYS A 48 -22.31 -27.22 -14.36
C CYS A 48 -21.29 -26.32 -13.60
N LEU A 49 -21.74 -25.45 -12.70
CA LEU A 49 -20.87 -24.58 -11.92
C LEU A 49 -19.93 -25.37 -11.00
N PHE A 50 -20.41 -26.43 -10.36
CA PHE A 50 -19.56 -27.33 -9.58
C PHE A 50 -18.50 -28.03 -10.43
N GLU A 51 -18.85 -28.47 -11.64
CA GLU A 51 -17.90 -29.08 -12.58
C GLU A 51 -16.81 -28.08 -13.02
N LEU A 52 -17.17 -26.83 -13.26
CA LEU A 52 -16.19 -25.80 -13.61
C LEU A 52 -15.19 -25.55 -12.46
N LEU A 53 -15.67 -25.47 -11.22
CA LEU A 53 -14.81 -25.35 -10.03
C LEU A 53 -13.91 -26.57 -9.87
N LYS A 54 -14.47 -27.78 -9.95
CA LYS A 54 -13.72 -29.04 -9.84
C LYS A 54 -12.59 -29.15 -10.87
N LYS A 55 -12.79 -28.58 -12.07
CA LYS A 55 -11.81 -28.56 -13.15
C LYS A 55 -10.86 -27.37 -13.07
N GLY A 56 -10.94 -26.52 -12.05
CA GLY A 56 -10.13 -25.32 -11.90
C GLY A 56 -10.39 -24.22 -12.96
N ARG A 57 -11.55 -24.27 -13.66
CA ARG A 57 -11.92 -23.31 -14.70
C ARG A 57 -12.54 -22.06 -14.10
N VAL A 58 -11.72 -21.30 -13.39
CA VAL A 58 -12.13 -20.17 -12.56
C VAL A 58 -12.81 -19.06 -13.36
N PHE A 59 -12.24 -18.68 -14.51
CA PHE A 59 -12.83 -17.62 -15.36
C PHE A 59 -14.15 -18.07 -16.00
N SER A 60 -14.25 -19.33 -16.43
CA SER A 60 -15.49 -19.88 -16.95
C SER A 60 -16.57 -19.98 -15.87
N PHE A 61 -16.19 -20.24 -14.61
CA PHE A 61 -17.10 -20.23 -13.48
C PHE A 61 -17.63 -18.81 -13.21
N ILE A 62 -16.74 -17.80 -13.09
CA ILE A 62 -17.16 -16.41 -12.84
C ILE A 62 -18.08 -15.90 -13.95
N SER A 63 -17.72 -16.14 -15.23
CA SER A 63 -18.49 -15.64 -16.37
C SER A 63 -19.88 -16.26 -16.51
N ARG A 64 -20.11 -17.44 -15.92
CA ARG A 64 -21.40 -18.16 -15.96
C ARG A 64 -22.16 -18.15 -14.65
N PHE A 65 -21.63 -17.46 -13.64
CA PHE A 65 -22.28 -17.32 -12.35
C PHE A 65 -23.42 -16.31 -12.46
N GLY A 66 -24.68 -16.79 -12.44
CA GLY A 66 -25.86 -15.95 -12.57
C GLY A 66 -26.34 -15.35 -11.25
N GLN A 67 -27.05 -14.21 -11.32
CA GLN A 67 -27.57 -13.50 -10.13
C GLN A 67 -28.60 -14.33 -9.32
N ASN A 68 -29.16 -15.38 -9.89
CA ASN A 68 -30.22 -16.21 -9.26
C ASN A 68 -29.66 -17.45 -8.52
N ILE A 69 -28.33 -17.57 -8.37
CA ILE A 69 -27.73 -18.71 -7.69
C ILE A 69 -27.76 -18.49 -6.17
N SER A 70 -28.64 -19.25 -5.49
CA SER A 70 -28.77 -19.20 -4.03
C SER A 70 -27.97 -20.27 -3.28
N ASN A 71 -27.22 -21.11 -3.99
CA ASN A 71 -26.39 -22.14 -3.38
C ASN A 71 -25.21 -21.52 -2.63
N THR A 72 -25.19 -21.67 -1.30
CA THR A 72 -24.19 -21.05 -0.40
C THR A 72 -22.76 -21.44 -0.72
N GLN A 73 -22.50 -22.68 -1.15
CA GLN A 73 -21.16 -23.14 -1.51
C GLN A 73 -20.64 -22.47 -2.76
N LEU A 74 -21.47 -22.34 -3.78
CA LEU A 74 -21.13 -21.65 -5.03
C LEU A 74 -20.97 -20.14 -4.83
N LEU A 75 -21.79 -19.52 -3.96
CA LEU A 75 -21.64 -18.11 -3.56
C LEU A 75 -20.32 -17.87 -2.83
N ASN A 76 -19.97 -18.73 -1.89
CA ASN A 76 -18.69 -18.63 -1.18
C ASN A 76 -17.50 -18.78 -2.13
N ALA A 77 -17.55 -19.73 -3.06
CA ALA A 77 -16.52 -19.91 -4.08
C ALA A 77 -16.41 -18.69 -4.99
N TYR A 78 -17.54 -18.12 -5.43
CA TYR A 78 -17.57 -16.93 -6.26
C TYR A 78 -16.92 -15.74 -5.58
N TYR A 79 -17.28 -15.47 -4.33
CA TYR A 79 -16.67 -14.36 -3.57
C TYR A 79 -15.20 -14.61 -3.20
N ALA A 80 -14.81 -15.86 -2.91
CA ALA A 80 -13.42 -16.21 -2.67
C ALA A 80 -12.55 -15.94 -3.90
N ILE A 81 -13.03 -16.34 -5.09
CA ILE A 81 -12.33 -16.09 -6.37
C ILE A 81 -12.22 -14.58 -6.64
N LEU A 82 -13.30 -13.82 -6.47
CA LEU A 82 -13.30 -12.37 -6.68
C LEU A 82 -12.38 -11.64 -5.70
N SER A 83 -12.18 -12.18 -4.50
CA SER A 83 -11.25 -11.63 -3.51
C SER A 83 -9.78 -12.02 -3.76
N GLY A 84 -9.47 -12.75 -4.84
CA GLY A 84 -8.11 -13.13 -5.21
C GLY A 84 -7.54 -14.30 -4.41
N VAL A 85 -8.38 -15.05 -3.68
CA VAL A 85 -7.95 -16.26 -2.97
C VAL A 85 -7.60 -17.34 -4.00
N GLU A 86 -6.35 -17.78 -4.04
CA GLU A 86 -5.96 -18.94 -4.86
C GLU A 86 -6.68 -20.19 -4.35
N LEU A 87 -7.49 -20.79 -5.24
CA LEU A 87 -8.16 -22.04 -4.95
C LEU A 87 -7.21 -23.22 -5.18
N ASN A 88 -6.30 -23.45 -4.24
CA ASN A 88 -5.29 -24.51 -4.35
C ASN A 88 -5.89 -25.94 -4.20
N SER A 89 -7.13 -26.07 -3.74
CA SER A 89 -7.85 -27.33 -3.75
C SER A 89 -9.38 -27.12 -3.74
N ALA A 90 -10.12 -28.04 -4.31
CA ALA A 90 -11.58 -28.05 -4.24
C ALA A 90 -12.10 -28.10 -2.77
N GLU A 91 -11.30 -28.61 -1.84
CA GLU A 91 -11.62 -28.67 -0.40
C GLU A 91 -11.63 -27.28 0.25
N ALA A 92 -10.76 -26.36 -0.16
CA ALA A 92 -10.74 -24.99 0.36
C ALA A 92 -12.04 -24.22 0.04
N ILE A 93 -12.71 -24.58 -1.06
CA ILE A 93 -13.99 -23.97 -1.47
C ILE A 93 -15.15 -24.40 -0.55
N PHE A 94 -15.05 -25.57 0.04
CA PHE A 94 -16.13 -26.21 0.80
C PHE A 94 -16.01 -26.02 2.33
N THR A 95 -14.91 -25.46 2.83
CA THR A 95 -14.87 -25.06 4.24
C THR A 95 -15.81 -23.88 4.43
N PRO A 96 -16.87 -24.01 5.26
CA PRO A 96 -17.71 -22.87 5.57
C PRO A 96 -16.80 -21.79 6.20
N ILE A 97 -16.77 -20.58 5.62
CA ILE A 97 -16.12 -19.45 6.23
C ILE A 97 -16.73 -19.31 7.60
N ASN A 98 -15.95 -19.60 8.63
CA ASN A 98 -16.45 -19.60 10.00
C ASN A 98 -16.99 -18.18 10.25
N ALA A 99 -18.23 -18.05 10.69
CA ALA A 99 -18.88 -16.74 10.90
C ALA A 99 -18.07 -15.82 11.82
N ASN A 100 -17.11 -16.40 12.55
CA ASN A 100 -16.21 -15.68 13.46
C ASN A 100 -14.93 -15.14 12.80
N THR A 101 -14.60 -15.52 11.56
CA THR A 101 -13.35 -15.12 10.87
C THR A 101 -13.62 -14.05 9.80
N LYS A 102 -14.35 -13.00 10.16
CA LYS A 102 -14.71 -11.94 9.20
C LYS A 102 -14.20 -10.58 9.64
N ILE A 103 -13.69 -9.82 8.67
CA ILE A 103 -13.15 -8.47 8.85
C ILE A 103 -13.91 -7.52 7.93
N ALA A 104 -14.35 -6.37 8.45
CA ALA A 104 -14.88 -5.28 7.65
C ALA A 104 -13.78 -4.28 7.29
N VAL A 105 -13.87 -3.70 6.11
CA VAL A 105 -13.00 -2.59 5.67
C VAL A 105 -13.89 -1.42 5.30
N LEU A 106 -13.78 -0.31 6.00
CA LEU A 106 -14.49 0.93 5.70
C LEU A 106 -13.74 1.71 4.63
N ILE A 107 -14.41 2.12 3.56
CA ILE A 107 -13.79 2.88 2.46
C ILE A 107 -14.60 4.16 2.19
N PRO A 108 -14.40 5.26 2.94
CA PRO A 108 -15.01 6.56 2.66
C PRO A 108 -14.27 7.23 1.49
N LYS A 109 -14.65 6.85 0.27
CA LYS A 109 -13.87 7.04 -0.98
C LYS A 109 -13.46 8.49 -1.24
N GLN A 110 -14.33 9.47 -1.00
CA GLN A 110 -14.01 10.87 -1.27
C GLN A 110 -13.11 11.46 -0.17
N SER A 111 -13.23 11.01 1.08
CA SER A 111 -12.40 11.48 2.19
C SER A 111 -10.96 10.99 2.06
N ILE A 112 -10.76 9.71 1.77
CA ILE A 112 -9.43 9.09 1.69
C ILE A 112 -8.84 9.07 0.26
N LYS A 113 -9.62 9.43 -0.77
CA LYS A 113 -9.16 9.60 -2.17
C LYS A 113 -8.35 8.40 -2.70
N SER A 114 -7.10 8.64 -3.10
CA SER A 114 -6.19 7.60 -3.62
C SER A 114 -5.89 6.49 -2.62
N TYR A 115 -6.00 6.73 -1.32
CA TYR A 115 -5.79 5.69 -0.31
C TYR A 115 -6.84 4.58 -0.39
N SER A 116 -8.03 4.83 -0.96
CA SER A 116 -9.02 3.78 -1.20
C SER A 116 -8.46 2.64 -2.06
N PHE A 117 -7.74 2.98 -3.12
CA PHE A 117 -7.05 2.02 -3.99
C PHE A 117 -5.90 1.33 -3.26
N ILE A 118 -5.08 2.10 -2.55
CA ILE A 118 -3.91 1.59 -1.82
C ILE A 118 -4.33 0.57 -0.76
N VAL A 119 -5.30 0.92 0.10
CA VAL A 119 -5.79 0.03 1.17
C VAL A 119 -6.40 -1.25 0.59
N THR A 120 -7.25 -1.12 -0.44
CA THR A 120 -7.88 -2.28 -1.07
C THR A 120 -6.82 -3.24 -1.62
N ASN A 121 -5.87 -2.74 -2.38
CA ASN A 121 -4.85 -3.58 -3.01
C ASN A 121 -3.82 -4.12 -2.01
N ALA A 122 -3.50 -3.39 -0.94
CA ALA A 122 -2.67 -3.89 0.15
C ALA A 122 -3.34 -5.10 0.85
N ILE A 123 -4.63 -5.01 1.15
CA ILE A 123 -5.41 -6.11 1.71
C ILE A 123 -5.45 -7.30 0.77
N LEU A 124 -5.69 -7.08 -0.53
CA LEU A 124 -5.69 -8.15 -1.53
C LEU A 124 -4.31 -8.82 -1.67
N ALA A 125 -3.23 -8.05 -1.63
CA ALA A 125 -1.86 -8.60 -1.67
C ALA A 125 -1.58 -9.50 -0.47
N TYR A 126 -1.97 -9.06 0.73
CA TYR A 126 -1.79 -9.83 1.95
C TYR A 126 -2.62 -11.12 1.90
N THR A 127 -3.91 -11.03 1.55
CA THR A 127 -4.80 -12.20 1.49
C THR A 127 -4.36 -13.23 0.43
N ALA A 128 -3.86 -12.76 -0.71
CA ALA A 128 -3.31 -13.63 -1.76
C ALA A 128 -2.01 -14.36 -1.35
N SER A 129 -1.32 -13.89 -0.31
CA SER A 129 -0.10 -14.51 0.24
C SER A 129 -0.38 -15.27 1.55
N SER A 130 -1.62 -15.26 2.06
CA SER A 130 -2.00 -15.89 3.33
C SER A 130 -2.63 -17.25 3.10
N ASP A 131 -2.28 -18.23 3.94
CA ASP A 131 -2.91 -19.55 4.04
C ASP A 131 -4.19 -19.54 4.90
N LYS A 132 -4.52 -18.40 5.53
CA LYS A 132 -5.67 -18.26 6.42
C LYS A 132 -6.92 -17.85 5.65
N ALA A 133 -7.98 -18.63 5.80
CA ALA A 133 -9.29 -18.32 5.23
C ALA A 133 -10.00 -17.25 6.08
N VAL A 134 -9.99 -16.02 5.63
CA VAL A 134 -10.66 -14.87 6.27
C VAL A 134 -11.65 -14.26 5.30
N ALA A 135 -12.88 -14.03 5.75
CA ALA A 135 -13.87 -13.30 4.99
C ALA A 135 -13.65 -11.79 5.14
N ILE A 136 -13.33 -11.10 4.06
CA ILE A 136 -13.15 -9.64 4.06
C ILE A 136 -14.29 -9.00 3.26
N LYS A 137 -15.01 -8.05 3.90
CA LYS A 137 -16.05 -7.28 3.23
C LYS A 137 -15.72 -5.80 3.23
N PHE A 138 -15.73 -5.20 2.04
CA PHE A 138 -15.52 -3.76 1.86
C PHE A 138 -16.86 -3.02 1.94
N PHE A 139 -16.95 -2.07 2.86
CA PHE A 139 -18.07 -1.15 3.01
C PHE A 139 -17.65 0.20 2.40
N ILE A 140 -18.05 0.40 1.16
CA ILE A 140 -17.67 1.59 0.39
C ILE A 140 -18.74 2.65 0.57
N THR A 141 -18.35 3.81 1.12
CA THR A 141 -19.20 4.98 1.25
C THR A 141 -18.69 6.13 0.39
N LYS A 142 -19.54 7.11 0.12
CA LYS A 142 -19.14 8.31 -0.60
C LYS A 142 -18.05 9.06 0.15
N ASP A 143 -18.32 9.35 1.40
CA ASP A 143 -17.43 10.07 2.32
C ASP A 143 -17.69 9.64 3.77
N GLU A 144 -17.16 10.37 4.74
CA GLU A 144 -17.28 10.05 6.17
C GLU A 144 -18.64 10.45 6.79
N SER A 145 -19.50 11.20 6.10
CA SER A 145 -20.78 11.64 6.63
C SER A 145 -21.76 10.50 6.92
N THR A 146 -21.61 9.36 6.24
CA THR A 146 -22.45 8.17 6.39
C THR A 146 -21.79 7.05 7.20
N LEU A 147 -20.66 7.32 7.87
CA LEU A 147 -19.94 6.29 8.64
C LEU A 147 -20.74 5.72 9.78
N ASP A 148 -21.52 6.55 10.48
CA ASP A 148 -22.36 6.10 11.59
C ASP A 148 -23.37 5.03 11.16
N GLU A 149 -24.08 5.27 10.07
CA GLU A 149 -25.03 4.32 9.48
C GLU A 149 -24.31 3.04 9.00
N THR A 150 -23.15 3.21 8.39
CA THR A 150 -22.35 2.09 7.88
C THR A 150 -21.82 1.21 9.01
N ILE A 151 -21.38 1.80 10.13
CA ILE A 151 -20.91 1.05 11.30
C ILE A 151 -22.08 0.29 11.95
N LEU A 152 -23.26 0.87 12.01
CA LEU A 152 -24.47 0.16 12.48
C LEU A 152 -24.83 -1.01 11.56
N ALA A 153 -24.71 -0.84 10.25
CA ALA A 153 -24.96 -1.92 9.29
C ALA A 153 -23.94 -3.07 9.45
N LEU A 154 -22.64 -2.78 9.52
CA LEU A 154 -21.63 -3.82 9.72
C LEU A 154 -21.79 -4.53 11.09
N GLN A 155 -22.20 -3.81 12.12
CA GLN A 155 -22.49 -4.38 13.43
C GLN A 155 -23.70 -5.34 13.38
N SER A 156 -24.77 -4.96 12.67
CA SER A 156 -25.95 -5.82 12.46
C SER A 156 -25.61 -7.10 11.68
N GLU A 157 -24.64 -7.04 10.79
CA GLU A 157 -24.09 -8.18 10.08
C GLU A 157 -23.10 -9.01 10.95
N GLY A 158 -22.83 -8.57 12.19
CA GLY A 158 -22.00 -9.26 13.17
C GLY A 158 -20.49 -9.11 12.92
N PHE A 159 -20.02 -8.08 12.23
CA PHE A 159 -18.60 -7.76 12.17
C PHE A 159 -18.13 -7.17 13.51
N LYS A 160 -16.97 -7.64 13.98
CA LYS A 160 -16.34 -7.20 15.22
C LYS A 160 -14.99 -6.55 15.01
N TYR A 161 -14.38 -6.77 13.85
CA TYR A 161 -13.04 -6.29 13.50
C TYR A 161 -13.14 -5.45 12.25
N VAL A 162 -12.62 -4.24 12.33
CA VAL A 162 -12.78 -3.23 11.28
C VAL A 162 -11.43 -2.57 10.99
N ILE A 163 -11.01 -2.57 9.72
CA ILE A 163 -9.94 -1.71 9.23
C ILE A 163 -10.61 -0.43 8.72
N ALA A 164 -10.27 0.70 9.31
CA ALA A 164 -10.90 1.99 9.06
C ALA A 164 -9.88 3.05 8.60
N PRO A 165 -9.51 3.09 7.32
CA PRO A 165 -8.74 4.19 6.77
C PRO A 165 -9.62 5.46 6.74
N ILE A 166 -9.45 6.33 7.71
CA ILE A 166 -10.24 7.54 7.91
C ILE A 166 -9.36 8.77 8.05
N THR A 167 -9.98 9.95 8.01
CA THR A 167 -9.37 11.21 8.42
C THR A 167 -9.63 11.51 9.89
N ASP A 168 -8.92 12.50 10.45
CA ASP A 168 -9.10 12.96 11.82
C ASP A 168 -10.52 13.45 12.11
N ALA A 169 -11.24 13.94 11.11
CA ALA A 169 -12.63 14.38 11.21
C ALA A 169 -13.62 13.26 11.61
N ALA A 170 -13.30 12.01 11.27
CA ALA A 170 -14.15 10.85 11.59
C ALA A 170 -13.88 10.22 12.97
N LEU A 171 -12.81 10.63 13.67
CA LEU A 171 -12.47 10.09 14.98
C LEU A 171 -13.60 10.17 16.01
N PRO A 172 -14.34 11.28 16.15
CA PRO A 172 -15.45 11.35 17.09
C PRO A 172 -16.56 10.33 16.81
N ILE A 173 -16.76 9.95 15.56
CA ILE A 173 -17.77 8.96 15.18
C ILE A 173 -17.33 7.57 15.67
N ILE A 174 -16.09 7.17 15.34
CA ILE A 174 -15.56 5.84 15.70
C ILE A 174 -15.36 5.69 17.21
N SER A 175 -14.97 6.77 17.91
CA SER A 175 -14.76 6.78 19.36
C SER A 175 -16.07 6.84 20.17
N ALA A 176 -17.25 6.84 19.52
CA ALA A 176 -18.51 6.86 20.23
C ALA A 176 -18.69 5.58 21.06
N GLN A 177 -19.12 5.71 22.32
CA GLN A 177 -19.31 4.60 23.28
C GLN A 177 -20.18 3.46 22.73
N LYS A 178 -21.15 3.77 21.87
CA LYS A 178 -22.00 2.75 21.23
C LYS A 178 -21.24 1.71 20.39
N TYR A 179 -19.99 1.99 20.04
CA TYR A 179 -19.13 1.12 19.23
C TYR A 179 -18.00 0.45 20.02
N GLU A 180 -17.98 0.50 21.34
CA GLU A 180 -16.93 -0.08 22.19
C GLU A 180 -16.69 -1.59 22.00
N LYS A 181 -17.71 -2.33 21.46
CA LYS A 181 -17.62 -3.77 21.17
C LYS A 181 -17.03 -4.08 19.79
N ILE A 182 -16.72 -3.07 18.99
CA ILE A 182 -16.10 -3.20 17.67
C ILE A 182 -14.65 -2.79 17.82
N PHE A 183 -13.73 -3.65 17.41
CA PHE A 183 -12.32 -3.31 17.32
C PHE A 183 -12.05 -2.55 16.03
N PHE A 184 -11.48 -1.37 16.12
CA PHE A 184 -11.07 -0.54 14.98
C PHE A 184 -9.57 -0.45 14.88
N TYR A 185 -9.04 -0.74 13.71
CA TYR A 185 -7.67 -0.45 13.34
C TYR A 185 -7.63 0.66 12.31
N ILE A 186 -6.91 1.75 12.59
CA ILE A 186 -6.87 2.97 11.77
C ILE A 186 -5.47 3.12 11.15
N PRO A 187 -5.26 2.69 9.90
CA PRO A 187 -3.92 2.70 9.28
C PRO A 187 -3.43 4.10 8.89
N THR A 188 -4.31 5.08 8.82
CA THR A 188 -4.04 6.40 8.25
C THR A 188 -3.69 7.48 9.27
N LEU A 189 -3.96 7.24 10.55
CA LEU A 189 -3.80 8.23 11.61
C LEU A 189 -2.86 7.73 12.72
N HIS A 190 -2.11 8.67 13.30
CA HIS A 190 -1.35 8.46 14.53
C HIS A 190 -2.21 8.87 15.75
N ALA A 191 -2.03 8.19 16.88
CA ALA A 191 -2.81 8.41 18.11
C ALA A 191 -2.73 9.86 18.63
N SER A 192 -1.63 10.56 18.39
CA SER A 192 -1.48 11.98 18.79
C SER A 192 -2.50 12.94 18.15
N LEU A 193 -3.18 12.51 17.08
CA LEU A 193 -4.25 13.30 16.45
C LEU A 193 -5.60 13.14 17.14
N ALA A 194 -5.73 12.12 18.00
CA ALA A 194 -6.95 11.89 18.79
C ALA A 194 -6.80 12.56 20.15
N LYS A 195 -7.80 13.36 20.56
CA LYS A 195 -7.84 13.94 21.91
C LYS A 195 -8.12 12.88 22.97
N GLU A 196 -9.07 12.02 22.67
CA GLU A 196 -9.50 10.88 23.49
C GLU A 196 -9.92 9.74 22.56
N TYR A 197 -9.68 8.50 22.96
CA TYR A 197 -10.13 7.31 22.25
C TYR A 197 -10.26 6.14 23.20
N ASN A 198 -11.07 5.15 22.80
CA ASN A 198 -11.35 3.97 23.61
C ASN A 198 -10.30 2.86 23.35
N ASP A 199 -10.16 1.93 24.27
CA ASP A 199 -9.20 0.82 24.20
C ASP A 199 -9.43 -0.14 23.01
N ASN A 200 -10.61 -0.06 22.39
CA ASN A 200 -10.95 -0.85 21.19
C ASN A 200 -10.42 -0.21 19.89
N ILE A 201 -9.67 0.90 19.96
CA ILE A 201 -9.11 1.61 18.81
C ILE A 201 -7.59 1.48 18.81
N VAL A 202 -7.05 1.06 17.68
CA VAL A 202 -5.61 1.00 17.44
C VAL A 202 -5.25 1.84 16.22
N PHE A 203 -4.23 2.67 16.36
CA PHE A 203 -3.71 3.54 15.32
C PHE A 203 -2.45 2.94 14.69
N GLY A 204 -2.44 2.89 13.36
CA GLY A 204 -1.31 2.40 12.57
C GLY A 204 -0.54 3.50 11.84
N GLY A 205 -0.97 4.75 11.97
CA GLY A 205 -0.30 5.87 11.28
C GLY A 205 1.15 6.04 11.70
N ILE A 206 1.94 6.60 10.79
CA ILE A 206 3.38 6.83 10.99
C ILE A 206 3.60 7.87 12.10
N ASP A 207 4.56 7.58 12.98
CA ASP A 207 5.07 8.52 13.98
C ASP A 207 6.09 9.48 13.36
N TYR A 208 5.58 10.55 12.76
CA TYR A 208 6.42 11.58 12.15
C TYR A 208 7.21 12.40 13.18
N GLU A 209 6.71 12.53 14.40
CA GLU A 209 7.39 13.24 15.46
C GLU A 209 8.72 12.56 15.83
N SER A 210 8.69 11.25 16.02
CA SER A 210 9.91 10.44 16.22
C SER A 210 10.86 10.51 15.03
N GLN A 211 10.35 10.55 13.79
CA GLN A 211 11.19 10.70 12.59
C GLN A 211 11.88 12.09 12.55
N ILE A 212 11.15 13.16 12.86
CA ILE A 212 11.71 14.51 12.90
C ILE A 212 12.76 14.61 14.01
N SER A 213 12.47 14.07 15.20
CA SER A 213 13.43 14.02 16.31
C SER A 213 14.72 13.30 15.93
N ALA A 214 14.62 12.13 15.29
CA ALA A 214 15.80 11.38 14.83
C ALA A 214 16.59 12.10 13.72
N LEU A 215 15.92 12.81 12.82
CA LEU A 215 16.59 13.60 11.78
C LEU A 215 17.29 14.83 12.35
N LEU A 216 16.76 15.41 13.43
CA LEU A 216 17.38 16.56 14.09
C LEU A 216 18.72 16.23 14.75
N GLU A 217 18.99 14.96 15.07
CA GLU A 217 20.32 14.54 15.56
C GLU A 217 21.44 14.77 14.52
N TYR A 218 21.08 14.86 13.24
CA TYR A 218 22.00 15.16 12.14
C TYR A 218 21.97 16.62 11.70
N ALA A 219 21.14 17.43 12.34
CA ALA A 219 20.96 18.83 11.98
C ALA A 219 21.92 19.74 12.74
N ASN A 220 22.17 20.92 12.20
CA ASN A 220 22.77 22.01 12.93
C ASN A 220 21.67 22.90 13.57
N ASN A 221 22.10 23.99 14.26
CA ASN A 221 21.17 24.88 14.95
C ASN A 221 20.35 25.78 14.02
N LYS A 222 20.62 25.75 12.72
CA LYS A 222 19.89 26.55 11.73
C LYS A 222 18.95 25.68 10.92
N ILE A 223 17.68 25.74 11.28
CA ILE A 223 16.65 24.88 10.70
C ILE A 223 15.79 25.67 9.72
N ALA A 224 15.52 25.07 8.56
CA ALA A 224 14.51 25.50 7.62
C ALA A 224 13.58 24.35 7.26
N SER A 225 12.37 24.65 6.83
CA SER A 225 11.41 23.65 6.38
C SER A 225 10.56 24.18 5.24
N PHE A 226 10.42 23.36 4.19
CA PHE A 226 9.54 23.63 3.08
C PHE A 226 8.31 22.72 3.12
N GLY A 227 7.13 23.33 2.92
CA GLY A 227 5.86 22.64 2.80
C GLY A 227 5.23 22.84 1.41
N ASP A 228 4.17 22.05 1.10
CA ASP A 228 3.38 22.15 -0.13
C ASP A 228 1.93 22.57 0.11
N GLY A 229 1.61 22.97 1.35
CA GLY A 229 0.27 23.41 1.74
C GLY A 229 -0.73 22.27 1.96
N SER A 230 -0.37 21.01 1.72
CA SER A 230 -1.21 19.86 2.07
C SER A 230 -1.35 19.72 3.61
N ARG A 231 -2.42 19.06 4.06
CA ARG A 231 -2.67 18.85 5.49
C ARG A 231 -1.49 18.16 6.21
N LEU A 232 -0.92 17.11 5.58
CA LEU A 232 0.24 16.41 6.14
C LEU A 232 1.46 17.33 6.20
N SER A 233 1.73 18.09 5.14
CA SER A 233 2.84 19.03 5.09
C SER A 233 2.74 20.11 6.18
N GLN A 234 1.53 20.66 6.42
CA GLN A 234 1.28 21.61 7.49
C GLN A 234 1.60 21.01 8.86
N LEU A 235 1.12 19.78 9.11
CA LEU A 235 1.35 19.02 10.33
C LEU A 235 2.85 18.80 10.59
N LEU A 236 3.60 18.39 9.54
CA LEU A 236 5.05 18.18 9.62
C LEU A 236 5.79 19.49 9.90
N ASN A 237 5.39 20.60 9.28
CA ASN A 237 5.99 21.91 9.55
C ASN A 237 5.70 22.40 10.98
N GLU A 238 4.50 22.14 11.51
CA GLU A 238 4.17 22.42 12.91
C GLU A 238 5.04 21.61 13.86
N GLN A 239 5.24 20.31 13.59
CA GLN A 239 6.13 19.47 14.39
C GLN A 239 7.58 19.94 14.33
N VAL A 240 8.11 20.29 13.15
CA VAL A 240 9.46 20.89 13.05
C VAL A 240 9.55 22.16 13.90
N LYS A 241 8.53 23.01 13.88
CA LYS A 241 8.48 24.24 14.66
C LYS A 241 8.40 24.00 16.17
N ASN A 242 7.75 22.91 16.60
CA ASN A 242 7.72 22.53 18.02
C ASN A 242 9.13 22.16 18.54
N PHE A 243 9.94 21.47 17.75
CA PHE A 243 11.32 21.15 18.09
C PHE A 243 12.30 22.32 17.89
N ALA A 244 12.05 23.15 16.87
CA ALA A 244 12.88 24.28 16.49
C ALA A 244 12.03 25.54 16.30
N PRO A 245 11.66 26.28 17.39
CA PRO A 245 10.74 27.42 17.31
C PRO A 245 11.18 28.55 16.37
N ASN A 246 12.49 28.69 16.17
CA ASN A 246 13.09 29.68 15.26
C ASN A 246 13.32 29.18 13.85
N ALA A 247 12.77 28.00 13.47
CA ALA A 247 12.90 27.45 12.13
C ALA A 247 12.27 28.39 11.09
N TYR A 248 12.97 28.60 9.98
CA TYR A 248 12.41 29.25 8.81
C TYR A 248 11.41 28.30 8.14
N ILE A 249 10.15 28.70 8.02
CA ILE A 249 9.10 27.90 7.37
C ILE A 249 8.66 28.61 6.09
N ASP A 250 8.65 27.87 4.98
CA ASP A 250 8.16 28.34 3.70
C ASP A 250 7.19 27.32 3.08
N VAL A 251 6.21 27.81 2.32
CA VAL A 251 5.20 26.99 1.64
C VAL A 251 5.22 27.26 0.15
N ILE A 252 5.48 26.22 -0.60
CA ILE A 252 5.59 26.28 -2.06
C ILE A 252 4.29 25.82 -2.68
N ASP A 253 3.69 26.63 -3.52
CA ASP A 253 2.52 26.24 -4.32
C ASP A 253 2.85 25.02 -5.20
N ASN A 254 1.99 24.01 -5.16
CA ASN A 254 2.13 22.79 -5.95
C ASN A 254 2.12 23.00 -7.47
N LYS A 255 1.74 24.17 -7.95
CA LYS A 255 1.71 24.52 -9.38
C LYS A 255 2.96 25.23 -9.88
N SER A 256 3.74 25.86 -8.98
CA SER A 256 4.93 26.60 -9.37
C SER A 256 6.11 25.67 -9.67
N VAL A 257 6.75 25.83 -10.82
CA VAL A 257 8.01 25.16 -11.18
C VAL A 257 9.20 26.08 -10.92
N ASP A 258 9.00 27.39 -10.98
CA ASP A 258 10.01 28.40 -10.67
C ASP A 258 10.03 28.64 -9.15
N LEU A 259 11.13 28.27 -8.53
CA LEU A 259 11.36 28.43 -7.09
C LEU A 259 12.27 29.62 -6.79
N LYS A 260 12.54 30.50 -7.76
CA LYS A 260 13.46 31.63 -7.59
C LYS A 260 13.10 32.50 -6.39
N SER A 261 11.84 32.87 -6.23
CA SER A 261 11.35 33.70 -5.12
C SER A 261 11.56 33.08 -3.74
N HIS A 262 11.68 31.78 -3.65
CA HIS A 262 11.86 31.03 -2.41
C HIS A 262 13.35 30.79 -2.10
N LEU A 263 14.18 30.62 -3.14
CA LEU A 263 15.57 30.15 -3.01
C LEU A 263 16.62 31.23 -3.24
N ASP A 264 16.40 32.14 -4.21
CA ASP A 264 17.41 33.11 -4.63
C ASP A 264 17.74 34.11 -3.49
N ASN A 265 19.02 34.24 -3.18
CA ASN A 265 19.54 35.13 -2.11
C ASN A 265 18.91 34.91 -0.72
N ASN A 266 18.31 33.75 -0.47
CA ASN A 266 17.67 33.44 0.80
C ASN A 266 18.70 33.05 1.88
N LYS A 267 19.11 34.04 2.68
CA LYS A 267 20.10 33.84 3.75
C LYS A 267 19.65 32.83 4.83
N ALA A 268 18.35 32.60 4.97
CA ALA A 268 17.84 31.62 5.94
C ALA A 268 18.22 30.18 5.57
N LEU A 269 18.46 29.91 4.28
CA LEU A 269 18.73 28.57 3.76
C LEU A 269 20.22 28.23 3.71
N GLN A 270 21.10 29.25 3.64
CA GLN A 270 22.55 29.02 3.54
C GLN A 270 23.09 28.33 4.80
N ASN A 271 23.74 27.18 4.62
CA ASN A 271 24.24 26.33 5.70
C ASN A 271 23.14 25.90 6.71
N ALA A 272 21.87 25.83 6.30
CA ALA A 272 20.77 25.36 7.11
C ALA A 272 20.56 23.85 6.94
N SER A 273 20.04 23.20 7.97
CA SER A 273 19.45 21.86 7.85
C SER A 273 18.01 22.04 7.40
N ILE A 274 17.68 21.53 6.20
CA ILE A 274 16.44 21.86 5.49
C ILE A 274 15.52 20.63 5.45
N PHE A 275 14.37 20.70 6.13
CA PHE A 275 13.32 19.71 6.00
C PHE A 275 12.52 19.91 4.69
N LEU A 276 12.30 18.82 3.97
CA LEU A 276 11.46 18.79 2.78
C LEU A 276 10.14 18.09 3.10
N ASN A 277 9.21 18.79 3.71
CA ASN A 277 7.88 18.30 4.10
C ASN A 277 6.88 18.45 2.94
N THR A 278 7.25 17.93 1.79
CA THR A 278 6.51 18.05 0.52
C THR A 278 6.36 16.71 -0.15
N THR A 279 5.54 16.65 -1.21
CA THR A 279 5.49 15.44 -2.05
C THR A 279 6.86 15.15 -2.68
N LEU A 280 7.10 13.88 -3.03
CA LEU A 280 8.33 13.38 -3.63
C LEU A 280 8.85 14.24 -4.79
N LEU A 281 7.97 14.61 -5.74
CA LEU A 281 8.36 15.43 -6.89
C LEU A 281 8.81 16.84 -6.49
N ARG A 282 8.14 17.42 -5.49
CA ARG A 282 8.53 18.73 -4.95
C ARG A 282 9.85 18.67 -4.19
N ALA A 283 10.02 17.66 -3.36
CA ALA A 283 11.27 17.43 -2.64
C ALA A 283 12.44 17.30 -3.62
N SER A 284 12.27 16.54 -4.70
CA SER A 284 13.28 16.36 -5.74
C SER A 284 13.59 17.68 -6.48
N LEU A 285 12.55 18.46 -6.80
CA LEU A 285 12.72 19.76 -7.46
C LEU A 285 13.48 20.74 -6.57
N LEU A 286 13.10 20.85 -5.28
CA LEU A 286 13.80 21.70 -4.30
C LEU A 286 15.26 21.29 -4.17
N ALA A 287 15.54 20.03 -3.90
CA ALA A 287 16.91 19.54 -3.69
C ALA A 287 17.79 19.78 -4.92
N SER A 288 17.26 19.62 -6.15
CA SER A 288 18.00 19.87 -7.38
C SER A 288 18.27 21.37 -7.63
N GLN A 289 17.36 22.24 -7.18
CA GLN A 289 17.49 23.70 -7.39
C GLN A 289 18.38 24.37 -6.34
N PHE A 290 18.66 23.77 -5.20
CA PHE A 290 19.62 24.34 -4.24
C PHE A 290 20.96 24.69 -4.92
N ARG A 291 21.46 23.81 -5.76
CA ARG A 291 22.70 24.05 -6.50
C ARG A 291 22.57 25.14 -7.56
N VAL A 292 21.37 25.31 -8.17
CA VAL A 292 21.14 26.35 -9.18
C VAL A 292 21.21 27.76 -8.57
N TYR A 293 20.83 27.88 -7.31
CA TYR A 293 20.84 29.13 -6.55
C TYR A 293 22.03 29.25 -5.58
N ASP A 294 23.11 28.47 -5.81
CA ASP A 294 24.32 28.46 -4.98
C ASP A 294 24.04 28.30 -3.48
N LEU A 295 22.98 27.56 -3.15
CA LEU A 295 22.64 27.21 -1.78
C LEU A 295 23.36 25.92 -1.39
N GLU A 296 24.13 25.99 -0.31
CA GLU A 296 24.81 24.85 0.30
C GLU A 296 24.18 24.50 1.64
N PRO A 297 23.15 23.64 1.68
CA PRO A 297 22.57 23.20 2.94
C PRO A 297 23.58 22.40 3.76
N HIS A 298 23.48 22.46 5.09
CA HIS A 298 24.20 21.58 5.99
C HIS A 298 23.74 20.13 5.81
N ALA A 299 22.43 19.92 5.84
CA ALA A 299 21.75 18.66 5.57
C ALA A 299 20.41 18.90 4.88
N VAL A 300 19.94 17.94 4.09
CA VAL A 300 18.59 17.89 3.54
C VAL A 300 17.85 16.74 4.20
N LEU A 301 16.78 17.05 4.92
CA LEU A 301 16.10 16.14 5.83
C LEU A 301 14.70 15.81 5.29
N CYS A 302 14.41 14.53 5.17
CA CYS A 302 13.12 14.04 4.70
C CYS A 302 12.55 13.01 5.66
N THR A 303 11.29 13.17 6.04
CA THR A 303 10.55 12.10 6.75
C THR A 303 10.03 11.06 5.73
N GLN A 304 9.23 10.10 6.19
CA GLN A 304 8.59 9.08 5.35
C GLN A 304 7.87 9.65 4.12
N ILE A 305 7.48 10.92 4.13
CA ILE A 305 6.77 11.57 3.01
C ILE A 305 7.56 11.58 1.70
N CYS A 306 8.91 11.60 1.79
CA CYS A 306 9.77 11.54 0.61
C CYS A 306 10.41 10.16 0.42
N TYR A 307 10.15 9.18 1.28
CA TYR A 307 10.77 7.87 1.17
C TYR A 307 10.15 7.09 0.00
N ASP A 308 10.88 7.03 -1.09
CA ASP A 308 10.46 6.37 -2.32
C ASP A 308 11.68 6.01 -3.17
N LEU A 309 11.65 4.87 -3.85
CA LEU A 309 12.71 4.45 -4.76
C LEU A 309 12.94 5.46 -5.89
N VAL A 310 11.88 6.13 -6.35
CA VAL A 310 11.92 7.13 -7.41
C VAL A 310 12.75 8.35 -7.00
N LEU A 311 12.83 8.70 -5.72
CA LEU A 311 13.67 9.79 -5.22
C LEU A 311 15.12 9.64 -5.68
N PHE A 312 15.66 8.41 -5.58
CA PHE A 312 17.04 8.10 -5.96
C PHE A 312 17.27 8.19 -7.47
N ASN A 313 16.22 8.07 -8.28
CA ASN A 313 16.28 8.19 -9.73
C ASN A 313 16.11 9.64 -10.20
N LEU A 314 15.36 10.45 -9.46
CA LEU A 314 15.09 11.85 -9.80
C LEU A 314 16.26 12.77 -9.44
N LEU A 315 17.07 12.41 -8.45
CA LEU A 315 18.16 13.25 -7.96
C LEU A 315 19.52 12.73 -8.45
N ARG A 316 20.40 13.65 -8.85
CA ARG A 316 21.81 13.34 -9.09
C ARG A 316 22.50 12.98 -7.77
N SER A 317 23.56 12.19 -7.84
CA SER A 317 24.34 11.79 -6.65
C SER A 317 24.84 12.99 -5.85
N ALA A 318 25.25 14.08 -6.53
CA ALA A 318 25.67 15.32 -5.87
C ALA A 318 24.54 16.00 -5.06
N ASP A 319 23.32 16.00 -5.58
CA ASP A 319 22.15 16.63 -4.93
C ASP A 319 21.65 15.78 -3.74
N ARG A 320 21.99 14.48 -3.74
CA ARG A 320 21.68 13.54 -2.62
C ARG A 320 22.75 13.47 -1.55
N ALA A 321 23.95 13.96 -1.80
CA ALA A 321 25.12 13.75 -0.92
C ALA A 321 24.90 14.19 0.53
N LYS A 322 24.00 15.14 0.77
CA LYS A 322 23.65 15.64 2.10
C LYS A 322 22.22 15.28 2.54
N MET A 323 21.56 14.38 1.79
CA MET A 323 20.19 13.99 2.07
C MET A 323 20.12 12.83 3.06
N LEU A 324 19.21 12.96 4.01
CA LEU A 324 18.87 11.96 5.03
C LEU A 324 17.36 11.72 4.98
N VAL A 325 16.97 10.47 4.86
CA VAL A 325 15.56 10.10 4.76
C VAL A 325 15.21 9.15 5.89
N ALA A 326 14.20 9.52 6.68
CA ALA A 326 13.66 8.66 7.73
C ALA A 326 12.59 7.73 7.16
N SER A 327 12.62 6.47 7.58
CA SER A 327 11.58 5.47 7.31
C SER A 327 11.24 4.71 8.59
N SER A 328 9.99 4.34 8.73
CA SER A 328 9.45 3.57 9.85
C SER A 328 9.17 2.10 9.51
N PHE A 329 9.44 1.68 8.28
CA PHE A 329 9.08 0.33 7.85
C PHE A 329 10.15 -0.69 8.21
N GLY A 330 9.69 -1.82 8.77
CA GLY A 330 10.48 -3.00 9.01
C GLY A 330 10.62 -3.89 7.77
N ASP A 331 11.16 -5.08 7.99
CA ASP A 331 11.24 -6.10 6.95
C ASP A 331 9.85 -6.63 6.61
N ILE A 332 9.59 -6.80 5.32
CA ILE A 332 8.34 -7.33 4.79
C ILE A 332 8.68 -8.63 4.06
N ASP A 333 7.82 -9.63 4.22
CA ASP A 333 7.86 -10.88 3.49
C ASP A 333 7.87 -10.60 1.96
N ASP A 334 8.84 -11.17 1.26
CA ASP A 334 9.04 -10.95 -0.18
C ASP A 334 7.85 -11.44 -1.01
N GLU A 335 7.10 -12.43 -0.55
CA GLU A 335 5.88 -12.90 -1.23
C GLU A 335 4.80 -11.83 -1.21
N ILE A 336 4.56 -11.21 -0.06
CA ILE A 336 3.60 -10.09 0.05
C ILE A 336 4.04 -8.92 -0.84
N VAL A 337 5.34 -8.58 -0.83
CA VAL A 337 5.91 -7.53 -1.68
C VAL A 337 5.67 -7.83 -3.16
N ALA A 338 5.90 -9.07 -3.59
CA ALA A 338 5.69 -9.48 -4.99
C ALA A 338 4.22 -9.37 -5.40
N LYS A 339 3.28 -9.84 -4.56
CA LYS A 339 1.83 -9.75 -4.81
C LYS A 339 1.38 -8.28 -4.85
N ALA A 340 1.86 -7.44 -3.94
CA ALA A 340 1.55 -6.01 -3.93
C ALA A 340 2.04 -5.29 -5.19
N LYS A 341 3.24 -5.61 -5.68
CA LYS A 341 3.78 -5.07 -6.94
C LYS A 341 2.91 -5.39 -8.15
N ILE A 342 2.38 -6.61 -8.24
CA ILE A 342 1.42 -7.00 -9.29
C ILE A 342 0.16 -6.12 -9.24
N LEU A 343 -0.27 -5.73 -8.04
CA LEU A 343 -1.43 -4.86 -7.81
C LEU A 343 -1.08 -3.36 -7.87
N GLY A 344 0.14 -3.00 -8.30
CA GLY A 344 0.55 -1.61 -8.48
C GLY A 344 0.89 -0.87 -7.17
N ILE A 345 1.23 -1.61 -6.10
CA ILE A 345 1.61 -1.04 -4.80
C ILE A 345 3.05 -1.41 -4.46
N ASP A 346 3.83 -0.42 -4.04
CA ASP A 346 5.15 -0.65 -3.46
C ASP A 346 5.09 -0.58 -1.93
N LEU A 347 4.94 -1.75 -1.29
CA LEU A 347 4.80 -1.87 0.16
C LEU A 347 6.00 -1.32 0.93
N LYS A 348 7.20 -1.35 0.35
CA LYS A 348 8.43 -0.90 1.02
C LYS A 348 8.47 0.63 1.18
N PHE A 349 7.63 1.36 0.43
CA PHE A 349 7.65 2.82 0.40
C PHE A 349 6.29 3.45 0.72
N ASP A 350 5.20 2.71 0.57
CA ASP A 350 3.86 3.30 0.74
C ASP A 350 3.44 3.38 2.21
N ARG A 351 3.31 4.62 2.70
CA ARG A 351 3.00 4.96 4.10
C ARG A 351 1.58 4.58 4.57
N VAL A 352 0.72 4.13 3.67
CA VAL A 352 -0.64 3.66 4.01
C VAL A 352 -0.75 2.16 3.81
N ALA A 353 -0.12 1.62 2.77
CA ALA A 353 -0.14 0.19 2.48
C ALA A 353 0.50 -0.64 3.60
N TYR A 354 1.71 -0.26 4.04
CA TYR A 354 2.40 -0.98 5.12
C TYR A 354 1.59 -1.02 6.42
N PRO A 355 1.12 0.12 6.96
CA PRO A 355 0.25 0.09 8.15
C PRO A 355 -1.01 -0.73 7.95
N THR A 356 -1.59 -0.73 6.73
CA THR A 356 -2.81 -1.48 6.44
C THR A 356 -2.58 -2.99 6.56
N ILE A 357 -1.51 -3.51 5.95
CA ILE A 357 -1.22 -4.95 6.02
C ILE A 357 -0.77 -5.38 7.42
N PHE A 358 -0.04 -4.53 8.16
CA PHE A 358 0.27 -4.76 9.56
C PHE A 358 -1.01 -4.94 10.38
N GLY A 359 -1.98 -4.02 10.23
CA GLY A 359 -3.25 -4.10 10.96
C GLY A 359 -4.08 -5.34 10.60
N LEU A 360 -4.05 -5.74 9.34
CA LEU A 360 -4.70 -6.95 8.89
C LEU A 360 -4.05 -8.20 9.51
N ASP A 361 -2.71 -8.28 9.48
CA ASP A 361 -1.94 -9.36 10.12
C ASP A 361 -2.22 -9.42 11.62
N TYR A 362 -2.20 -8.27 12.28
CA TYR A 362 -2.50 -8.16 13.71
C TYR A 362 -3.89 -8.70 14.06
N ILE A 363 -4.93 -8.29 13.32
CA ILE A 363 -6.30 -8.80 13.55
C ILE A 363 -6.34 -10.31 13.33
N ILE A 364 -5.73 -10.81 12.27
CA ILE A 364 -5.72 -12.24 11.94
C ILE A 364 -5.01 -13.05 13.03
N THR A 365 -3.83 -12.62 13.44
CA THR A 365 -2.96 -13.41 14.34
C THR A 365 -3.38 -13.30 15.81
N GLN A 366 -3.89 -12.15 16.23
CA GLN A 366 -4.25 -11.94 17.64
C GLN A 366 -5.70 -12.32 17.97
N PHE A 367 -6.62 -12.16 17.04
CA PHE A 367 -8.05 -12.34 17.34
C PHE A 367 -8.69 -13.51 16.62
N LEU A 368 -8.33 -13.76 15.36
CA LEU A 368 -9.01 -14.77 14.55
C LEU A 368 -8.32 -16.15 14.61
N PHE A 369 -7.00 -16.16 14.58
CA PHE A 369 -6.17 -17.37 14.59
C PHE A 369 -5.10 -17.27 15.67
N ASN A 370 -5.51 -17.07 16.90
CA ASN A 370 -4.61 -16.91 18.05
C ASN A 370 -3.59 -18.08 18.12
N GLY A 371 -2.30 -17.72 18.30
CA GLY A 371 -1.19 -18.66 18.31
C GLY A 371 -0.52 -18.90 16.96
N THR A 372 -0.94 -18.21 15.87
CA THR A 372 -0.18 -18.19 14.62
C THR A 372 0.94 -17.16 14.69
N ASN A 373 2.03 -17.40 13.97
CA ASN A 373 3.14 -16.44 13.89
C ASN A 373 2.71 -15.19 13.12
N ALA A 374 2.94 -14.02 13.71
CA ALA A 374 2.80 -12.75 13.04
C ALA A 374 3.88 -12.61 11.95
N ARG A 375 3.55 -11.95 10.85
CA ARG A 375 4.48 -11.66 9.75
C ARG A 375 5.25 -10.35 9.97
N PHE A 376 4.88 -9.58 10.99
CA PHE A 376 5.45 -8.28 11.33
C PHE A 376 5.97 -8.29 12.76
N ASN A 377 7.00 -7.50 13.02
CA ASN A 377 7.70 -7.44 14.30
C ASN A 377 7.32 -6.20 15.13
N GLU A 378 6.53 -5.29 14.57
CA GLU A 378 6.05 -4.11 15.29
C GLU A 378 5.13 -4.52 16.43
N ILE A 379 5.17 -3.73 17.50
CA ILE A 379 4.32 -3.92 18.67
C ILE A 379 3.33 -2.76 18.80
N ILE A 380 2.24 -3.00 19.52
CA ILE A 380 1.27 -1.95 19.83
C ILE A 380 1.49 -1.50 21.28
N ASN A 381 1.73 -0.20 21.45
CA ASN A 381 1.87 0.46 22.74
C ASN A 381 0.80 1.51 22.91
N ASN A 382 -0.02 1.42 23.95
CA ASN A 382 -1.09 2.39 24.25
C ASN A 382 -1.95 2.72 23.01
N GLY A 383 -2.44 1.68 22.31
CA GLY A 383 -3.27 1.86 21.12
C GLY A 383 -2.57 2.39 19.86
N GLN A 384 -1.25 2.55 19.88
CA GLN A 384 -0.46 3.00 18.71
C GLN A 384 0.57 1.94 18.31
N VAL A 385 0.70 1.70 17.02
CA VAL A 385 1.78 0.86 16.46
C VAL A 385 3.11 1.56 16.66
N ALA A 386 4.02 0.92 17.36
CA ALA A 386 5.37 1.44 17.62
C ALA A 386 6.32 1.00 16.49
N TYR A 387 6.59 1.93 15.59
CA TYR A 387 7.55 1.74 14.51
C TYR A 387 8.98 2.08 14.97
N ARG A 388 9.94 1.39 14.38
CA ARG A 388 11.35 1.74 14.57
C ARG A 388 11.81 2.66 13.45
N THR A 389 12.24 3.88 13.80
CA THR A 389 12.78 4.81 12.81
C THR A 389 14.17 4.40 12.34
N HIS A 390 14.35 4.32 11.03
CA HIS A 390 15.62 4.10 10.35
C HIS A 390 15.98 5.33 9.52
N ILE A 391 17.25 5.73 9.53
CA ILE A 391 17.76 6.86 8.72
C ILE A 391 18.61 6.32 7.59
N TYR A 392 18.23 6.64 6.37
CA TYR A 392 18.94 6.31 5.12
C TYR A 392 19.74 7.53 4.63
N LYS A 393 20.97 7.27 4.16
CA LYS A 393 21.91 8.28 3.62
C LYS A 393 22.12 8.08 2.14
#